data_c1c855281b6e44679026e52c1c3c3dfe
#
_entry.id   c1c855281b6e44679026e52c1c3c3dfe
#
_cell.length_a   1.000
_cell.length_b   1.000
_cell.length_c   1.000
_cell.angle_alpha   90.00
_cell.angle_beta   90.00
_cell.angle_gamma   90.00
#
_symmetry.space_group_name_H-M   'P 1'
#
loop_
_entity.id
_entity.type
_entity.pdbx_description
1 polymer ?
#
loop_
_entity_poly.entity_id
_entity_poly.type
_entity_poly.pdbx_seq_one_letter_code
_entity_poly.pdbx_strand_id
1 'polypeptide(L)'
;AKRRTLMTTPATTREARDAGHALFAADGVPVTVMRDSTGFVAQRIVATIVNIGCDIAQKQIATPRDIDLAVTLGLGYPRGPLALGDALGARTILTILRNIHTVLGDPRYRPSPWLARRAQLGLSLTQADAADINASNEAPQ
;
A
#
# COMPACT_ATOMS: atom_id res chain seq x y z
N ALA A 1 -19.48 -1.63 -6.03
CA ALA A 1 -18.15 -2.08 -6.47
C ALA A 1 -18.17 -2.35 -7.97
N LYS A 2 -17.09 -2.00 -8.69
CA LYS A 2 -17.00 -2.26 -10.14
C LYS A 2 -16.65 -3.72 -10.45
N ARG A 3 -16.10 -4.46 -9.50
CA ARG A 3 -15.71 -5.87 -9.60
C ARG A 3 -15.57 -6.48 -8.21
N ARG A 4 -15.90 -7.75 -8.08
CA ARG A 4 -15.69 -8.54 -6.87
C ARG A 4 -14.57 -9.54 -7.11
N THR A 5 -13.83 -9.87 -6.04
CA THR A 5 -12.79 -10.89 -6.09
C THR A 5 -13.12 -11.96 -5.05
N LEU A 6 -13.14 -13.21 -5.49
CA LEU A 6 -13.24 -14.39 -4.63
C LEU A 6 -11.88 -15.07 -4.59
N MET A 7 -11.52 -15.57 -3.42
CA MET A 7 -10.29 -16.32 -3.22
C MET A 7 -10.61 -17.74 -2.80
N THR A 8 -10.01 -18.72 -3.49
CA THR A 8 -10.14 -20.14 -3.15
C THR A 8 -8.96 -20.56 -2.29
N THR A 9 -9.21 -21.46 -1.33
CA THR A 9 -8.19 -22.16 -0.56
C THR A 9 -7.92 -23.55 -1.14
N PRO A 10 -6.87 -24.26 -0.73
CA PRO A 10 -6.66 -25.66 -1.13
C PRO A 10 -7.83 -26.60 -0.79
N ALA A 11 -8.66 -26.25 0.20
CA ALA A 11 -9.83 -27.02 0.62
C ALA A 11 -11.13 -26.63 -0.14
N THR A 12 -11.09 -25.60 -1.00
CA THR A 12 -12.27 -25.14 -1.73
C THR A 12 -12.63 -26.12 -2.85
N THR A 13 -13.78 -26.78 -2.76
CA THR A 13 -14.26 -27.65 -3.81
C THR A 13 -14.71 -26.84 -5.04
N ARG A 14 -14.82 -27.51 -6.18
CA ARG A 14 -15.31 -26.89 -7.41
C ARG A 14 -16.73 -26.38 -7.24
N GLU A 15 -17.58 -27.18 -6.62
CA GLU A 15 -19.01 -26.86 -6.37
C GLU A 15 -19.12 -25.61 -5.49
N ALA A 16 -18.35 -25.54 -4.39
CA ALA A 16 -18.35 -24.38 -3.49
C ALA A 16 -17.87 -23.11 -4.21
N ARG A 17 -16.82 -23.22 -5.04
CA ARG A 17 -16.31 -22.12 -5.86
C ARG A 17 -17.38 -21.62 -6.84
N ASP A 18 -18.03 -22.54 -7.56
CA ASP A 18 -19.00 -22.20 -8.61
C ASP A 18 -20.28 -21.63 -7.98
N ALA A 19 -20.74 -22.16 -6.85
CA ALA A 19 -21.87 -21.62 -6.09
C ALA A 19 -21.56 -20.21 -5.55
N GLY A 20 -20.37 -20.00 -4.99
CA GLY A 20 -19.92 -18.69 -4.55
C GLY A 20 -19.82 -17.68 -5.69
N HIS A 21 -19.30 -18.11 -6.84
CA HIS A 21 -19.23 -17.25 -8.03
C HIS A 21 -20.63 -16.84 -8.49
N ALA A 22 -21.57 -17.80 -8.62
CA ALA A 22 -22.94 -17.53 -9.03
C ALA A 22 -23.65 -16.56 -8.08
N LEU A 23 -23.50 -16.78 -6.76
CA LEU A 23 -24.10 -15.91 -5.74
C LEU A 23 -23.60 -14.46 -5.87
N PHE A 24 -22.30 -14.27 -5.99
CA PHE A 24 -21.71 -12.93 -6.04
C PHE A 24 -21.80 -12.27 -7.42
N ALA A 25 -22.15 -13.00 -8.47
CA ALA A 25 -22.43 -12.47 -9.81
C ALA A 25 -23.93 -12.20 -10.08
N ALA A 26 -24.80 -12.58 -9.16
CA ALA A 26 -26.26 -12.56 -9.36
C ALA A 26 -26.84 -11.16 -9.67
N ASP A 27 -26.20 -10.10 -9.21
CA ASP A 27 -26.58 -8.71 -9.47
C ASP A 27 -25.85 -8.08 -10.67
N GLY A 28 -25.20 -8.88 -11.51
CA GLY A 28 -24.49 -8.44 -12.70
C GLY A 28 -23.10 -7.81 -12.46
N VAL A 29 -22.63 -7.75 -11.20
CA VAL A 29 -21.25 -7.28 -10.92
C VAL A 29 -20.26 -8.37 -11.29
N PRO A 30 -19.27 -8.08 -12.17
CA PRO A 30 -18.27 -9.08 -12.56
C PRO A 30 -17.49 -9.62 -11.36
N VAL A 31 -17.29 -10.94 -11.35
CA VAL A 31 -16.55 -11.66 -10.30
C VAL A 31 -15.29 -12.29 -10.89
N THR A 32 -14.15 -12.09 -10.22
CA THR A 32 -12.89 -12.77 -10.54
C THR A 32 -12.59 -13.78 -9.44
N VAL A 33 -12.34 -15.02 -9.84
CA VAL A 33 -11.86 -16.06 -8.92
C VAL A 33 -10.34 -16.16 -9.02
N MET A 34 -9.67 -16.18 -7.87
CA MET A 34 -8.21 -16.32 -7.79
C MET A 34 -7.81 -17.33 -6.73
N ARG A 35 -6.58 -17.80 -6.80
CA ARG A 35 -6.02 -18.69 -5.78
C ARG A 35 -5.67 -17.91 -4.52
N ASP A 36 -5.62 -18.63 -3.39
CA ASP A 36 -5.16 -18.08 -2.12
C ASP A 36 -3.80 -17.39 -2.26
N SER A 37 -3.75 -16.17 -1.75
CA SER A 37 -2.56 -15.35 -1.82
C SER A 37 -2.54 -14.36 -0.66
N THR A 38 -1.45 -14.35 0.09
CA THR A 38 -1.26 -13.41 1.20
C THR A 38 -1.34 -11.96 0.71
N GLY A 39 -2.25 -11.19 1.30
CA GLY A 39 -2.47 -9.78 0.98
C GLY A 39 -3.29 -9.55 -0.28
N PHE A 40 -3.92 -10.55 -0.87
CA PHE A 40 -4.65 -10.43 -2.14
C PHE A 40 -3.81 -9.76 -3.24
N VAL A 41 -4.44 -9.20 -4.27
CA VAL A 41 -3.76 -8.40 -5.30
C VAL A 41 -3.69 -6.93 -4.90
N ALA A 42 -4.82 -6.32 -4.61
CA ALA A 42 -4.90 -4.88 -4.38
C ALA A 42 -4.10 -4.43 -3.13
N GLN A 43 -4.29 -5.11 -2.00
CA GLN A 43 -3.59 -4.79 -0.76
C GLN A 43 -2.08 -4.96 -0.91
N ARG A 44 -1.64 -6.05 -1.57
CA ARG A 44 -0.22 -6.31 -1.84
C ARG A 44 0.41 -5.21 -2.68
N ILE A 45 -0.21 -4.85 -3.80
CA ILE A 45 0.31 -3.83 -4.71
C ILE A 45 0.36 -2.47 -4.02
N VAL A 46 -0.75 -2.05 -3.43
CA VAL A 46 -0.86 -0.74 -2.79
C VAL A 46 0.12 -0.60 -1.63
N ALA A 47 0.19 -1.60 -0.74
CA ALA A 47 1.12 -1.56 0.38
C ALA A 47 2.59 -1.52 -0.08
N THR A 48 2.94 -2.22 -1.16
CA THR A 48 4.29 -2.20 -1.74
C THR A 48 4.62 -0.83 -2.33
N ILE A 49 3.69 -0.21 -3.07
CA ILE A 49 3.88 1.13 -3.64
C ILE A 49 4.12 2.16 -2.54
N VAL A 50 3.29 2.15 -1.49
CA VAL A 50 3.46 3.04 -0.33
C VAL A 50 4.81 2.79 0.35
N ASN A 51 5.20 1.53 0.53
CA ASN A 51 6.47 1.17 1.17
C ASN A 51 7.68 1.65 0.39
N ILE A 52 7.64 1.56 -0.95
CA ILE A 52 8.70 2.09 -1.83
C ILE A 52 8.81 3.61 -1.65
N GLY A 53 7.69 4.34 -1.67
CA GLY A 53 7.69 5.79 -1.42
C GLY A 53 8.29 6.14 -0.04
N CYS A 54 7.92 5.39 0.99
CA CYS A 54 8.47 5.54 2.33
C CYS A 54 9.99 5.24 2.40
N ASP A 55 10.47 4.27 1.62
CA ASP A 55 11.91 3.94 1.56
C ASP A 55 12.73 5.04 0.87
N ILE A 56 12.17 5.66 -0.18
CA ILE A 56 12.77 6.82 -0.85
C ILE A 56 12.88 8.01 0.13
N ALA A 57 11.81 8.30 0.88
CA ALA A 57 11.82 9.34 1.90
C ALA A 57 12.80 9.02 3.04
N GLN A 58 12.85 7.78 3.52
CA GLN A 58 13.79 7.33 4.56
C GLN A 58 15.25 7.52 4.15
N LYS A 59 15.56 7.32 2.88
CA LYS A 59 16.90 7.48 2.31
C LYS A 59 17.22 8.92 1.91
N GLN A 60 16.30 9.85 2.14
CA GLN A 60 16.43 11.27 1.76
C GLN A 60 16.79 11.49 0.29
N ILE A 61 16.32 10.60 -0.60
CA ILE A 61 16.54 10.73 -2.05
C ILE A 61 15.74 11.90 -2.61
N ALA A 62 14.53 12.13 -2.10
CA ALA A 62 13.67 13.25 -2.43
C ALA A 62 12.77 13.60 -1.25
N THR A 63 12.23 14.83 -1.25
CA THR A 63 11.25 15.22 -0.23
C THR A 63 9.95 14.44 -0.37
N PRO A 64 9.17 14.24 0.70
CA PRO A 64 7.86 13.58 0.63
C PRO A 64 6.96 14.17 -0.45
N ARG A 65 6.97 15.49 -0.62
CA ARG A 65 6.20 16.20 -1.65
C ARG A 65 6.67 15.85 -3.05
N ASP A 66 7.98 15.83 -3.29
CA ASP A 66 8.54 15.57 -4.61
C ASP A 66 8.34 14.10 -5.01
N ILE A 67 8.40 13.17 -4.05
CA ILE A 67 8.09 11.75 -4.28
C ILE A 67 6.65 11.62 -4.80
N ASP A 68 5.69 12.22 -4.11
CA ASP A 68 4.28 12.16 -4.51
C ASP A 68 4.05 12.83 -5.86
N LEU A 69 4.67 13.98 -6.10
CA LEU A 69 4.57 14.70 -7.36
C LEU A 69 5.16 13.91 -8.52
N ALA A 70 6.35 13.33 -8.35
CA ALA A 70 7.02 12.54 -9.37
C ALA A 70 6.18 11.33 -9.81
N VAL A 71 5.57 10.61 -8.86
CA VAL A 71 4.72 9.46 -9.17
C VAL A 71 3.40 9.88 -9.83
N THR A 72 2.82 10.99 -9.37
CA THR A 72 1.57 11.51 -9.95
C THR A 72 1.80 11.96 -11.40
N LEU A 73 2.83 12.75 -11.65
CA LEU A 73 3.11 13.28 -12.99
C LEU A 73 3.79 12.25 -13.91
N GLY A 74 4.75 11.49 -13.39
CA GLY A 74 5.54 10.55 -14.19
C GLY A 74 4.84 9.25 -14.51
N LEU A 75 3.99 8.76 -13.60
CA LEU A 75 3.28 7.49 -13.76
C LEU A 75 1.77 7.65 -13.94
N GLY A 76 1.24 8.87 -13.88
CA GLY A 76 -0.19 9.14 -14.05
C GLY A 76 -1.04 8.59 -12.89
N TYR A 77 -0.49 8.40 -11.71
CA TYR A 77 -1.26 7.93 -10.57
C TYR A 77 -2.19 9.06 -10.06
N PRO A 78 -3.41 8.73 -9.65
CA PRO A 78 -4.36 9.73 -9.16
C PRO A 78 -3.93 10.35 -7.83
N ARG A 79 -3.00 9.73 -7.14
CA ARG A 79 -2.43 10.17 -5.85
C ARG A 79 -1.04 9.59 -5.69
N GLY A 80 -0.12 10.38 -5.14
CA GLY A 80 1.23 9.91 -4.83
C GLY A 80 1.26 8.86 -3.71
N PRO A 81 2.34 8.08 -3.60
CA PRO A 81 2.41 6.93 -2.70
C PRO A 81 2.25 7.29 -1.22
N LEU A 82 2.83 8.40 -0.76
CA LEU A 82 2.77 8.80 0.64
C LEU A 82 1.38 9.32 1.00
N ALA A 83 0.80 10.19 0.18
CA ALA A 83 -0.58 10.65 0.34
C ALA A 83 -1.61 9.52 0.20
N LEU A 84 -1.33 8.49 -0.61
CA LEU A 84 -2.15 7.28 -0.70
C LEU A 84 -2.08 6.48 0.60
N GLY A 85 -0.89 6.33 1.17
CA GLY A 85 -0.66 5.67 2.45
C GLY A 85 -1.40 6.35 3.60
N ASP A 86 -1.39 7.67 3.64
CA ASP A 86 -2.14 8.46 4.63
C ASP A 86 -3.65 8.27 4.46
N ALA A 87 -4.16 8.30 3.22
CA ALA A 87 -5.58 8.12 2.95
C ALA A 87 -6.12 6.73 3.33
N LEU A 88 -5.28 5.70 3.23
CA LEU A 88 -5.62 4.32 3.61
C LEU A 88 -5.31 4.02 5.08
N GLY A 89 -4.53 4.88 5.71
CA GLY A 89 -4.03 4.76 7.06
C GLY A 89 -2.68 4.05 7.14
N ALA A 90 -1.65 4.75 7.60
CA ALA A 90 -0.29 4.22 7.72
C ALA A 90 -0.22 2.92 8.56
N ARG A 91 -1.04 2.81 9.62
CA ARG A 91 -1.14 1.58 10.44
C ARG A 91 -1.70 0.40 9.65
N THR A 92 -2.68 0.62 8.79
CA THR A 92 -3.25 -0.41 7.92
C THR A 92 -2.19 -0.93 6.96
N ILE A 93 -1.47 -0.03 6.28
CA ILE A 93 -0.38 -0.38 5.36
C ILE A 93 0.72 -1.16 6.10
N LEU A 94 1.13 -0.70 7.28
CA LEU A 94 2.12 -1.38 8.11
C LEU A 94 1.69 -2.81 8.46
N THR A 95 0.42 -3.00 8.85
CA THR A 95 -0.14 -4.31 9.18
C THR A 95 -0.13 -5.25 7.98
N ILE A 96 -0.55 -4.76 6.80
CA ILE A 96 -0.54 -5.55 5.56
C ILE A 96 0.88 -6.02 5.24
N LEU A 97 1.86 -5.12 5.25
CA LEU A 97 3.25 -5.47 4.96
C LEU A 97 3.84 -6.47 5.96
N ARG A 98 3.60 -6.27 7.26
CA ARG A 98 4.05 -7.20 8.30
C ARG A 98 3.48 -8.59 8.08
N ASN A 99 2.19 -8.70 7.82
CA ASN A 99 1.55 -9.98 7.59
C ASN A 99 2.10 -10.69 6.35
N ILE A 100 2.27 -9.96 5.25
CA ILE A 100 2.87 -10.52 4.04
C ILE A 100 4.32 -10.95 4.29
N HIS A 101 5.12 -10.10 4.93
CA HIS A 101 6.52 -10.40 5.23
C HIS A 101 6.66 -11.60 6.17
N THR A 102 5.82 -11.72 7.19
CA THR A 102 5.81 -12.87 8.11
C THR A 102 5.53 -14.18 7.37
N VAL A 103 4.59 -14.19 6.43
CA VAL A 103 4.22 -15.41 5.70
C VAL A 103 5.23 -15.77 4.62
N LEU A 104 5.74 -14.78 3.88
CA LEU A 104 6.59 -15.03 2.71
C LEU A 104 8.09 -14.99 3.00
N GLY A 105 8.52 -14.29 4.06
CA GLY A 105 9.93 -14.06 4.37
C GLY A 105 10.66 -13.18 3.36
N ASP A 106 9.97 -12.64 2.35
CA ASP A 106 10.57 -11.88 1.26
C ASP A 106 10.90 -10.45 1.71
N PRO A 107 12.18 -10.02 1.62
CA PRO A 107 12.63 -8.69 2.08
C PRO A 107 11.91 -7.51 1.41
N ARG A 108 11.34 -7.69 0.21
CA ARG A 108 10.57 -6.63 -0.48
C ARG A 108 9.35 -6.14 0.30
N TYR A 109 8.83 -6.98 1.20
CA TYR A 109 7.68 -6.64 2.06
C TYR A 109 8.09 -6.17 3.45
N ARG A 110 9.38 -6.07 3.75
CA ARG A 110 9.86 -5.49 4.99
C ARG A 110 9.42 -4.03 5.08
N PRO A 111 8.67 -3.63 6.12
CA PRO A 111 8.25 -2.25 6.26
C PRO A 111 9.44 -1.28 6.37
N SER A 112 9.39 -0.19 5.63
CA SER A 112 10.34 0.91 5.78
C SER A 112 10.28 1.48 7.20
N PRO A 113 11.43 1.86 7.80
CA PRO A 113 11.45 2.57 9.08
C PRO A 113 10.62 3.86 9.07
N TRP A 114 10.58 4.58 7.95
CA TRP A 114 9.72 5.75 7.76
C TRP A 114 8.25 5.42 8.02
N LEU A 115 7.73 4.40 7.36
CA LEU A 115 6.36 3.93 7.56
C LEU A 115 6.12 3.46 9.00
N ALA A 116 7.01 2.62 9.50
CA ALA A 116 6.84 2.00 10.82
C ALA A 116 6.77 3.05 11.94
N ARG A 117 7.70 4.01 11.96
CA ARG A 117 7.73 5.07 12.97
C ARG A 117 6.53 5.99 12.89
N ARG A 118 6.18 6.47 11.69
CA ARG A 118 5.03 7.36 11.52
C ARG A 118 3.72 6.68 11.89
N ALA A 119 3.55 5.43 11.51
CA ALA A 119 2.39 4.64 11.92
C ALA A 119 2.28 4.48 13.45
N GLN A 120 3.41 4.30 14.15
CA GLN A 120 3.44 4.20 15.61
C GLN A 120 3.11 5.53 16.30
N LEU A 121 3.67 6.62 15.79
CA LEU A 121 3.51 7.97 16.35
C LEU A 121 2.20 8.65 15.91
N GLY A 122 1.46 8.09 14.95
CA GLY A 122 0.26 8.72 14.39
C GLY A 122 0.58 9.92 13.50
N LEU A 123 1.78 9.98 12.92
CA LEU A 123 2.20 11.06 12.02
C LEU A 123 1.86 10.73 10.57
N SER A 124 1.66 11.79 9.77
CA SER A 124 1.48 11.67 8.33
C SER A 124 2.75 11.17 7.64
N LEU A 125 2.60 10.35 6.61
CA LEU A 125 3.71 9.89 5.77
C LEU A 125 4.28 11.02 4.90
N THR A 126 3.47 12.05 4.61
CA THR A 126 3.88 13.22 3.83
C THR A 126 4.56 14.29 4.67
N GLN A 127 4.54 14.17 6.00
CA GLN A 127 5.19 15.11 6.89
C GLN A 127 6.71 14.96 6.83
N ALA A 128 7.44 16.05 6.49
CA ALA A 128 8.88 16.10 6.59
C ALA A 128 9.35 16.03 8.06
N ASP A 129 10.60 15.62 8.29
CA ASP A 129 11.18 15.64 9.63
C ASP A 129 11.46 17.09 10.07
N ALA A 130 11.37 17.34 11.37
CA ALA A 130 11.54 18.70 11.93
C ALA A 130 12.93 19.32 11.61
N ALA A 131 13.96 18.47 11.48
CA ALA A 131 15.30 18.92 11.08
C ALA A 131 15.34 19.45 9.64
N ASP A 132 14.56 18.86 8.72
CA ASP A 132 14.50 19.29 7.32
C ASP A 132 13.75 20.64 7.16
N ILE A 133 12.79 20.91 8.05
CA ILE A 133 12.06 22.19 8.07
C ILE A 133 12.97 23.34 8.42
N ASN A 134 13.88 23.14 9.36
CA ASN A 134 14.84 24.17 9.78
C ASN A 134 15.89 24.46 8.70
N ALA A 135 16.38 23.46 8.00
CA ALA A 135 17.35 23.62 6.91
C ALA A 135 16.79 24.44 5.72
N SER A 136 15.48 24.35 5.47
CA SER A 136 14.81 25.10 4.40
C SER A 136 14.63 26.59 4.73
N ASN A 137 14.67 26.96 6.01
CA ASN A 137 14.52 28.36 6.48
C ASN A 137 15.85 29.10 6.61
N GLU A 138 17.00 28.39 6.54
CA GLU A 138 18.34 28.95 6.63
C GLU A 138 19.02 29.20 5.28
N ALA A 139 18.35 28.91 4.15
CA ALA A 139 18.86 29.23 2.83
C ALA A 139 18.88 30.74 2.63
N PRO A 140 20.04 31.39 2.39
CA PRO A 140 20.12 32.84 2.17
C PRO A 140 19.38 33.24 0.90
N GLN A 141 18.67 34.37 1.00
CA GLN A 141 18.03 35.05 -0.13
C GLN A 141 19.10 35.61 -1.09
#